data_0cde1f0e6a3f1266765adcc351cee6f3
#
_entry.id   0cde1f0e6a3f1266765adcc351cee6f3
#
_cell.length_a   1.000
_cell.length_b   1.000
_cell.length_c   1.000
_cell.angle_alpha   90.00
_cell.angle_beta   90.00
_cell.angle_gamma   90.00
#
_symmetry.space_group_name_H-M   'P 1'
#
loop_
_entity.id
_entity.type
_entity.pdbx_description
1 polymer ?
#
loop_
_entity_poly.entity_id
_entity_poly.type
_entity_poly.pdbx_seq_one_letter_code
_entity_poly.pdbx_strand_id
1 'polypeptide(L)'
;MLLHQGVDIAICAHSHTLQNFETLTDDSGHQMLVYYSLGNFISTQKDPVCLLGGMADITIVRDPISDALSIRNADLIPLVTHYNHDQNIYTVYKLSDYTDKLAASHGVHAESTEPFTLETLQEQYKKVLTQDYHTLG
;
A
#
# COMPACT_ATOMS: atom_id res chain seq x y z
N MET A 1 -7.12 13.00 17.48
CA MET A 1 -6.47 12.46 16.27
C MET A 1 -5.01 12.19 16.60
N LEU A 2 -4.37 11.14 16.04
CA LEU A 2 -2.97 10.75 16.36
C LEU A 2 -1.97 11.90 16.17
N LEU A 3 -2.16 12.72 15.13
CA LEU A 3 -1.36 13.91 14.86
C LEU A 3 -1.24 14.83 16.07
N HIS A 4 -2.35 15.17 16.76
CA HIS A 4 -2.34 16.01 17.95
C HIS A 4 -1.77 15.34 19.22
N GLN A 5 -1.46 14.04 19.14
CA GLN A 5 -0.81 13.28 20.21
C GLN A 5 0.70 13.14 20.01
N GLY A 6 1.27 13.83 19.01
CA GLY A 6 2.70 13.81 18.71
C GLY A 6 3.20 12.55 18.00
N VAL A 7 2.33 11.88 17.25
CA VAL A 7 2.72 10.74 16.41
C VAL A 7 3.35 11.27 15.13
N ASP A 8 4.57 10.82 14.82
CA ASP A 8 5.30 11.24 13.61
C ASP A 8 4.99 10.36 12.39
N ILE A 9 4.69 9.08 12.61
CA ILE A 9 4.40 8.11 11.54
C ILE A 9 3.24 7.22 11.94
N ALA A 10 2.23 7.10 11.09
CA ALA A 10 1.11 6.18 11.23
C ALA A 10 1.01 5.27 9.99
N ILE A 11 1.08 3.96 10.21
CA ILE A 11 0.93 2.95 9.14
C ILE A 11 -0.30 2.11 9.46
N CYS A 12 -1.30 2.15 8.58
CA CYS A 12 -2.56 1.44 8.75
C CYS A 12 -2.74 0.37 7.66
N ALA A 13 -3.64 -0.59 7.90
CA ALA A 13 -3.93 -1.69 6.97
C ALA A 13 -5.35 -2.28 7.12
N HIS A 14 -6.21 -1.68 7.96
CA HIS A 14 -7.48 -2.27 8.37
C HIS A 14 -8.48 -2.50 7.23
N SER A 15 -8.46 -1.65 6.21
CA SER A 15 -9.39 -1.76 5.08
C SER A 15 -9.12 -2.96 4.16
N HIS A 16 -7.97 -3.63 4.30
CA HIS A 16 -7.51 -4.70 3.42
C HIS A 16 -7.33 -4.31 1.94
N THR A 17 -7.51 -3.05 1.60
CA THR A 17 -7.28 -2.48 0.27
C THR A 17 -6.18 -1.43 0.35
N LEU A 18 -5.39 -1.31 -0.71
CA LEU A 18 -4.34 -0.30 -0.79
C LEU A 18 -4.95 1.10 -0.84
N GLN A 19 -4.43 1.99 -0.01
CA GLN A 19 -4.78 3.42 0.01
C GLN A 19 -3.49 4.26 -0.03
N ASN A 20 -3.63 5.54 -0.38
CA ASN A 20 -2.51 6.45 -0.53
C ASN A 20 -1.86 6.82 0.83
N PHE A 21 -0.81 7.61 0.77
CA PHE A 21 -0.13 8.20 1.91
C PHE A 21 0.07 9.69 1.71
N GLU A 22 0.21 10.42 2.80
CA GLU A 22 0.50 11.86 2.78
C GLU A 22 1.14 12.32 4.09
N THR A 23 1.60 13.56 4.11
CA THR A 23 2.04 14.24 5.34
C THR A 23 0.97 15.23 5.79
N LEU A 24 0.42 15.00 6.97
CA LEU A 24 -0.50 15.91 7.64
C LEU A 24 0.28 16.88 8.53
N THR A 25 -0.20 18.11 8.64
CA THR A 25 0.38 19.14 9.50
C THR A 25 -0.72 19.73 10.39
N ASP A 26 -0.46 19.84 11.69
CA ASP A 26 -1.37 20.50 12.64
C ASP A 26 -1.10 22.00 12.79
N ASP A 27 -1.94 22.68 13.58
CA ASP A 27 -1.84 24.13 13.83
C ASP A 27 -0.54 24.52 14.55
N SER A 28 0.14 23.61 15.22
CA SER A 28 1.44 23.83 15.87
C SER A 28 2.63 23.69 14.92
N GLY A 29 2.40 23.20 13.69
CA GLY A 29 3.41 22.88 12.69
C GLY A 29 3.99 21.48 12.87
N HIS A 30 3.48 20.64 13.78
CA HIS A 30 3.86 19.25 13.89
C HIS A 30 3.37 18.46 12.66
N GLN A 31 4.22 17.58 12.13
CA GLN A 31 3.95 16.80 10.93
C GLN A 31 3.86 15.31 11.25
N MET A 32 2.90 14.64 10.63
CA MET A 32 2.74 13.19 10.70
C MET A 32 2.65 12.60 9.29
N LEU A 33 3.54 11.68 8.95
CA LEU A 33 3.40 10.85 7.76
C LEU A 33 2.37 9.76 8.02
N VAL A 34 1.33 9.69 7.20
CA VAL A 34 0.28 8.67 7.33
C VAL A 34 0.16 7.84 6.05
N TYR A 35 0.23 6.51 6.20
CA TYR A 35 -0.21 5.54 5.21
C TYR A 35 -1.60 5.07 5.62
N TYR A 36 -2.63 5.45 4.86
CA TYR A 36 -4.02 5.18 5.21
C TYR A 36 -4.36 3.69 5.19
N SER A 37 -3.80 2.96 4.24
CA SER A 37 -3.79 1.49 4.29
C SER A 37 -2.74 0.92 3.33
N LEU A 38 -1.93 0.02 3.84
CA LEU A 38 -1.04 -0.80 3.01
C LEU A 38 -1.75 -2.00 2.38
N GLY A 39 -3.03 -2.22 2.70
CA GLY A 39 -3.74 -3.41 2.23
C GLY A 39 -3.15 -4.70 2.80
N ASN A 40 -3.20 -5.77 2.00
CA ASN A 40 -2.68 -7.07 2.38
C ASN A 40 -1.25 -7.27 1.87
N PHE A 41 -0.37 -7.80 2.73
CA PHE A 41 0.95 -8.29 2.30
C PHE A 41 0.82 -9.69 1.68
N ILE A 42 0.18 -10.62 2.42
CA ILE A 42 -0.20 -11.94 1.93
C ILE A 42 -1.57 -12.28 2.50
N SER A 43 -2.46 -12.80 1.67
CA SER A 43 -3.85 -13.01 2.04
C SER A 43 -4.49 -14.11 1.19
N THR A 44 -5.54 -14.71 1.71
CA THR A 44 -6.43 -15.63 0.99
C THR A 44 -7.74 -14.96 0.55
N GLN A 45 -7.78 -13.64 0.54
CA GLN A 45 -8.95 -12.91 0.04
C GLN A 45 -9.10 -13.11 -1.47
N LYS A 46 -10.37 -13.21 -1.89
CA LYS A 46 -10.75 -13.58 -3.26
C LYS A 46 -11.15 -12.38 -4.11
N ASP A 47 -11.28 -11.23 -3.47
CA ASP A 47 -11.61 -9.98 -4.14
C ASP A 47 -10.33 -9.41 -4.80
N PRO A 48 -10.31 -9.22 -6.13
CA PRO A 48 -9.16 -8.67 -6.85
C PRO A 48 -8.62 -7.36 -6.27
N VAL A 49 -9.49 -6.48 -5.75
CA VAL A 49 -9.07 -5.21 -5.15
C VAL A 49 -8.18 -5.40 -3.92
N CYS A 50 -8.36 -6.50 -3.18
CA CYS A 50 -7.60 -6.84 -1.98
C CYS A 50 -6.26 -7.55 -2.28
N LEU A 51 -5.99 -7.89 -3.54
CA LEU A 51 -4.75 -8.53 -3.97
C LEU A 51 -3.65 -7.52 -4.33
N LEU A 52 -4.02 -6.24 -4.47
CA LEU A 52 -3.06 -5.14 -4.56
C LEU A 52 -2.83 -4.58 -3.16
N GLY A 53 -1.64 -4.77 -2.64
CA GLY A 53 -1.16 -4.20 -1.38
C GLY A 53 0.00 -3.24 -1.60
N GLY A 54 0.66 -2.83 -0.53
CA GLY A 54 1.80 -1.92 -0.58
C GLY A 54 2.79 -2.15 0.55
N MET A 55 3.98 -1.59 0.36
CA MET A 55 5.02 -1.52 1.36
C MET A 55 5.46 -0.06 1.50
N ALA A 56 5.48 0.44 2.73
CA ALA A 56 6.04 1.75 3.03
C ALA A 56 7.57 1.69 2.95
N ASP A 57 8.16 2.59 2.17
CA ASP A 57 9.61 2.82 2.11
C ASP A 57 9.91 4.20 2.69
N ILE A 58 10.50 4.24 3.89
CA ILE A 58 10.71 5.48 4.64
C ILE A 58 12.17 5.61 5.02
N THR A 59 12.78 6.72 4.63
CA THR A 59 14.14 7.09 5.06
C THR A 59 14.08 8.09 6.20
N ILE A 60 14.56 7.69 7.37
CA ILE A 60 14.67 8.54 8.55
C ILE A 60 16.14 8.94 8.71
N VAL A 61 16.40 10.23 8.91
CA VAL A 61 17.73 10.79 9.11
C VAL A 61 17.82 11.40 10.50
N ARG A 62 18.95 11.16 11.17
CA ARG A 62 19.30 11.76 12.45
C ARG A 62 20.32 12.88 12.22
N ASP A 63 20.02 14.07 12.68
CA ASP A 63 20.96 15.17 12.66
C ASP A 63 22.08 14.94 13.68
N PRO A 64 23.38 14.95 13.30
CA PRO A 64 24.48 14.61 14.19
C PRO A 64 24.78 15.67 15.27
N ILE A 65 24.24 16.88 15.11
CA ILE A 65 24.48 18.01 16.02
C ILE A 65 23.32 18.17 17.01
N SER A 66 22.10 18.24 16.49
CA SER A 66 20.88 18.46 17.30
C SER A 66 20.24 17.18 17.82
N ASP A 67 20.67 16.04 17.31
CA ASP A 67 20.08 14.70 17.60
C ASP A 67 18.63 14.55 17.10
N ALA A 68 18.11 15.53 16.37
CA ALA A 68 16.76 15.54 15.85
C ALA A 68 16.58 14.49 14.72
N LEU A 69 15.43 13.83 14.71
CA LEU A 69 15.01 12.91 13.66
C LEU A 69 14.14 13.64 12.65
N SER A 70 14.32 13.31 11.37
CA SER A 70 13.48 13.82 10.29
C SER A 70 13.22 12.74 9.23
N ILE A 71 12.05 12.79 8.60
CA ILE A 71 11.73 11.95 7.45
C ILE A 71 12.31 12.64 6.21
N ARG A 72 13.27 11.99 5.55
CA ARG A 72 13.93 12.50 4.35
C ARG A 72 13.19 12.11 3.08
N ASN A 73 12.66 10.89 3.06
CA ASN A 73 11.95 10.34 1.92
C ASN A 73 10.85 9.39 2.41
N ALA A 74 9.74 9.38 1.71
CA ALA A 74 8.65 8.43 1.91
C ALA A 74 8.10 8.02 0.55
N ASP A 75 7.90 6.72 0.34
CA ASP A 75 7.38 6.15 -0.89
C ASP A 75 6.44 4.99 -0.60
N LEU A 76 5.60 4.62 -1.56
CA LEU A 76 4.67 3.51 -1.51
C LEU A 76 5.00 2.54 -2.66
N ILE A 77 5.57 1.39 -2.31
CA ILE A 77 5.91 0.34 -3.26
C ILE A 77 4.71 -0.60 -3.42
N PRO A 78 4.04 -0.63 -4.58
CA PRO A 78 2.90 -1.50 -4.80
C PRO A 78 3.32 -2.96 -4.88
N LEU A 79 2.55 -3.81 -4.20
CA LEU A 79 2.77 -5.24 -4.11
C LEU A 79 1.54 -5.99 -4.63
N VAL A 80 1.75 -7.15 -5.22
CA VAL A 80 0.70 -8.07 -5.66
C VAL A 80 0.80 -9.37 -4.87
N THR A 81 -0.23 -9.69 -4.09
CA THR A 81 -0.39 -11.02 -3.52
C THR A 81 -0.71 -11.99 -4.64
N HIS A 82 0.09 -13.02 -4.81
CA HIS A 82 -0.09 -14.02 -5.85
C HIS A 82 -0.25 -15.41 -5.24
N TYR A 83 -1.29 -16.11 -5.66
CA TYR A 83 -1.47 -17.52 -5.32
C TYR A 83 -1.88 -18.36 -6.53
N ASN A 84 -1.47 -19.62 -6.49
CA ASN A 84 -1.90 -20.65 -7.43
C ASN A 84 -2.08 -21.95 -6.63
N HIS A 85 -3.32 -22.37 -6.44
CA HIS A 85 -3.66 -23.52 -5.61
C HIS A 85 -3.14 -24.84 -6.21
N ASP A 86 -3.18 -24.98 -7.54
CA ASP A 86 -2.74 -26.20 -8.22
C ASP A 86 -1.23 -26.43 -8.06
N GLN A 87 -0.46 -25.35 -7.94
CA GLN A 87 0.99 -25.38 -7.76
C GLN A 87 1.42 -25.19 -6.31
N ASN A 88 0.47 -25.01 -5.38
CA ASN A 88 0.74 -24.68 -3.98
C ASN A 88 1.66 -23.46 -3.81
N ILE A 89 1.44 -22.41 -4.63
CA ILE A 89 2.20 -21.17 -4.60
C ILE A 89 1.40 -20.13 -3.83
N TYR A 90 2.05 -19.49 -2.85
CA TYR A 90 1.59 -18.30 -2.14
C TYR A 90 2.79 -17.37 -1.96
N THR A 91 2.79 -16.24 -2.63
CA THR A 91 3.94 -15.32 -2.65
C THR A 91 3.50 -13.88 -2.90
N VAL A 92 4.46 -12.96 -2.83
CA VAL A 92 4.24 -11.54 -3.08
C VAL A 92 5.27 -11.06 -4.10
N TYR A 93 4.81 -10.31 -5.09
CA TYR A 93 5.66 -9.65 -6.08
C TYR A 93 5.53 -8.14 -5.95
N LYS A 94 6.59 -7.40 -6.28
CA LYS A 94 6.43 -6.00 -6.62
C LYS A 94 5.59 -5.88 -7.89
N LEU A 95 4.71 -4.89 -7.97
CA LEU A 95 3.91 -4.67 -9.19
C LEU A 95 4.81 -4.42 -10.41
N SER A 96 5.99 -3.80 -10.22
CA SER A 96 7.01 -3.60 -11.27
C SER A 96 7.53 -4.90 -11.87
N ASP A 97 7.54 -5.98 -11.09
CA ASP A 97 8.08 -7.28 -11.48
C ASP A 97 6.97 -8.27 -11.85
N TYR A 98 5.71 -7.85 -11.71
CA TYR A 98 4.55 -8.65 -12.05
C TYR A 98 4.29 -8.63 -13.55
N THR A 99 3.94 -9.78 -14.12
CA THR A 99 3.81 -9.96 -15.58
C THR A 99 2.42 -10.41 -15.95
N ASP A 100 2.02 -10.22 -17.23
CA ASP A 100 0.76 -10.75 -17.77
C ASP A 100 0.66 -12.27 -17.61
N LYS A 101 1.79 -12.97 -17.74
CA LYS A 101 1.84 -14.43 -17.53
C LYS A 101 1.51 -14.81 -16.09
N LEU A 102 2.04 -14.07 -15.11
CA LEU A 102 1.71 -14.27 -13.70
C LEU A 102 0.24 -13.95 -13.46
N ALA A 103 -0.25 -12.82 -13.94
CA ALA A 103 -1.65 -12.44 -13.82
C ALA A 103 -2.58 -13.51 -14.39
N ALA A 104 -2.31 -14.01 -15.58
CA ALA A 104 -3.11 -15.06 -16.22
C ALA A 104 -3.10 -16.42 -15.48
N SER A 105 -2.03 -16.71 -14.70
CA SER A 105 -1.91 -17.94 -13.91
C SER A 105 -2.41 -17.82 -12.47
N HIS A 106 -2.94 -16.64 -12.10
CA HIS A 106 -3.39 -16.39 -10.73
C HIS A 106 -4.65 -17.19 -10.37
N GLY A 107 -4.68 -17.75 -9.14
CA GLY A 107 -5.80 -18.56 -8.66
C GLY A 107 -7.12 -17.82 -8.52
N VAL A 108 -7.11 -16.48 -8.47
CA VAL A 108 -8.32 -15.64 -8.37
C VAL A 108 -9.31 -15.88 -9.51
N HIS A 109 -8.84 -16.27 -10.70
CA HIS A 109 -9.71 -16.55 -11.85
C HIS A 109 -10.69 -17.71 -11.64
N ALA A 110 -10.38 -18.61 -10.70
CA ALA A 110 -11.31 -19.68 -10.30
C ALA A 110 -12.34 -19.22 -9.24
N GLU A 111 -12.14 -18.06 -8.62
CA GLU A 111 -12.87 -17.59 -7.45
C GLU A 111 -13.63 -16.29 -7.67
N SER A 112 -13.22 -15.48 -8.67
CA SER A 112 -13.83 -14.19 -9.01
C SER A 112 -14.07 -14.09 -10.51
N THR A 113 -15.16 -13.41 -10.88
CA THR A 113 -15.45 -13.03 -12.27
C THR A 113 -14.96 -11.65 -12.64
N GLU A 114 -14.41 -10.90 -11.67
CA GLU A 114 -13.85 -9.59 -11.91
C GLU A 114 -12.53 -9.69 -12.69
N PRO A 115 -12.23 -8.71 -13.55
CA PRO A 115 -10.98 -8.70 -14.29
C PRO A 115 -9.77 -8.63 -13.37
N PHE A 116 -8.81 -9.53 -13.56
CA PHE A 116 -7.53 -9.51 -12.86
C PHE A 116 -6.40 -9.66 -13.89
N THR A 117 -5.85 -8.52 -14.30
CA THR A 117 -4.78 -8.41 -15.30
C THR A 117 -3.70 -7.47 -14.78
N LEU A 118 -2.51 -7.47 -15.40
CA LEU A 118 -1.48 -6.49 -15.09
C LEU A 118 -1.99 -5.05 -15.30
N GLU A 119 -2.75 -4.82 -16.38
CA GLU A 119 -3.33 -3.52 -16.70
C GLU A 119 -4.30 -3.05 -15.61
N THR A 120 -5.25 -3.91 -15.17
CA THR A 120 -6.21 -3.55 -14.12
C THR A 120 -5.53 -3.25 -12.79
N LEU A 121 -4.46 -3.97 -12.42
CA LEU A 121 -3.65 -3.69 -11.23
C LEU A 121 -2.93 -2.34 -11.33
N GLN A 122 -2.36 -2.01 -12.49
CA GLN A 122 -1.70 -0.72 -12.74
C GLN A 122 -2.69 0.45 -12.70
N GLU A 123 -3.88 0.27 -13.26
CA GLU A 123 -4.95 1.27 -13.19
C GLU A 123 -5.45 1.48 -11.76
N GLN A 124 -5.64 0.40 -11.00
CA GLN A 124 -5.99 0.47 -9.59
C GLN A 124 -4.94 1.25 -8.80
N TYR A 125 -3.65 0.97 -9.00
CA TYR A 125 -2.57 1.70 -8.33
C TYR A 125 -2.58 3.19 -8.68
N LYS A 126 -2.77 3.55 -9.95
CA LYS A 126 -2.91 4.96 -10.37
C LYS A 126 -4.07 5.66 -9.67
N LYS A 127 -5.22 4.99 -9.53
CA LYS A 127 -6.38 5.53 -8.80
C LYS A 127 -6.04 5.76 -7.34
N VAL A 128 -5.35 4.82 -6.68
CA VAL A 128 -4.90 4.96 -5.29
C VAL A 128 -4.07 6.23 -5.10
N LEU A 129 -3.08 6.48 -5.97
CA LEU A 129 -2.17 7.64 -5.86
C LEU A 129 -2.88 8.99 -6.04
N THR A 130 -4.02 9.02 -6.72
CA THR A 130 -4.78 10.25 -7.03
C THR A 130 -5.99 10.45 -6.14
N GLN A 131 -6.34 9.49 -5.32
CA GLN A 131 -7.53 9.55 -4.45
C GLN A 131 -7.28 10.48 -3.27
N ASP A 132 -8.21 11.42 -3.04
CA ASP A 132 -8.24 12.27 -1.87
C ASP A 132 -9.06 11.59 -0.76
N TYR A 133 -8.42 11.30 0.37
CA TYR A 133 -9.05 10.63 1.52
C TYR A 133 -9.64 11.63 2.53
N HIS A 134 -9.41 12.94 2.40
CA HIS A 134 -10.01 13.97 3.25
C HIS A 134 -11.51 14.15 3.02
N THR A 135 -11.99 13.80 1.82
CA THR A 135 -13.41 13.98 1.44
C THR A 135 -14.30 12.80 1.82
N LEU A 136 -13.75 11.74 2.40
CA LEU A 136 -14.46 10.51 2.77
C LEU A 136 -14.92 10.47 4.24
N GLY A 137 -14.81 11.59 4.95
CA GLY A 137 -15.22 11.76 6.36
C GLY A 137 -16.65 12.25 6.54
#